data_595a2d84e8e4ffbfa2d8b2aa8a227da8
#
_entry.id   595a2d84e8e4ffbfa2d8b2aa8a227da8
#
_cell.length_a   1.000
_cell.length_b   1.000
_cell.length_c   1.000
_cell.angle_alpha   90.00
_cell.angle_beta   90.00
_cell.angle_gamma   90.00
#
_symmetry.space_group_name_H-M   'P 1'
#
loop_
_entity.id
_entity.type
_entity.pdbx_description
1 polymer ?
#
loop_
_entity_poly.entity_id
_entity_poly.type
_entity_poly.pdbx_seq_one_letter_code
_entity_poly.pdbx_strand_id
1 'polypeptide(L)'
;DWDRRLIGIAFIILAVHVSEEWYFPGGFHVQYNTMRGSSRVDRYPMDRLTDSTTVLVAMALGLVFIPLGGGIIMIAIMAFALFEVIGHTLMGIRMYRDLAIHGKKTIYGPGTTSAYGLYLPLAIIIACYAVHTGMGVGEWILGILCGLACVAAAVIIPELAMRNENSLYPYTDPGYYRRYPEALRGAAYPLNS
;
A
#
# COMPACT_ATOMS: atom_id res chain seq x y z
N ASP A 1 -5.17 -13.64 -23.43
CA ASP A 1 -5.38 -12.20 -23.46
C ASP A 1 -4.36 -11.51 -22.56
N TRP A 2 -3.73 -10.44 -23.06
CA TRP A 2 -2.66 -9.74 -22.33
C TRP A 2 -3.21 -8.96 -21.12
N ASP A 3 -4.42 -8.44 -21.20
CA ASP A 3 -5.11 -7.77 -20.11
C ASP A 3 -5.19 -8.67 -18.85
N ARG A 4 -5.68 -9.90 -18.99
CA ARG A 4 -5.75 -10.86 -17.87
C ARG A 4 -4.38 -11.23 -17.32
N ARG A 5 -3.36 -11.32 -18.17
CA ARG A 5 -1.98 -11.59 -17.72
C ARG A 5 -1.43 -10.44 -16.89
N LEU A 6 -1.62 -9.19 -17.32
CA LEU A 6 -1.19 -8.02 -16.58
C LEU A 6 -1.93 -7.89 -15.23
N ILE A 7 -3.25 -8.19 -15.21
CA ILE A 7 -4.03 -8.26 -13.98
C ILE A 7 -3.49 -9.36 -13.05
N GLY A 8 -3.19 -10.55 -13.58
CA GLY A 8 -2.59 -11.64 -12.79
C GLY A 8 -1.21 -11.30 -12.24
N ILE A 9 -0.37 -10.60 -13.01
CA ILE A 9 0.93 -10.10 -12.55
C ILE A 9 0.76 -9.10 -11.41
N ALA A 10 -0.22 -8.19 -11.51
CA ALA A 10 -0.51 -7.25 -10.44
C ALA A 10 -0.90 -7.95 -9.13
N PHE A 11 -1.65 -9.04 -9.22
CA PHE A 11 -2.01 -9.84 -8.05
C PHE A 11 -0.80 -10.50 -7.37
N ILE A 12 0.17 -10.98 -8.16
CA ILE A 12 1.45 -11.50 -7.64
C ILE A 12 2.25 -10.36 -7.00
N ILE A 13 2.31 -9.21 -7.65
CA ILE A 13 3.00 -8.02 -7.12
C ILE A 13 2.39 -7.59 -5.78
N LEU A 14 1.06 -7.62 -5.64
CA LEU A 14 0.38 -7.32 -4.38
C LEU A 14 0.87 -8.24 -3.26
N ALA A 15 0.99 -9.53 -3.49
CA ALA A 15 1.49 -10.47 -2.48
C ALA A 15 2.95 -10.20 -2.09
N VAL A 16 3.81 -9.86 -3.05
CA VAL A 16 5.20 -9.47 -2.79
C VAL A 16 5.27 -8.15 -2.01
N HIS A 17 4.46 -7.17 -2.39
CA HIS A 17 4.39 -5.86 -1.76
C HIS A 17 3.96 -5.96 -0.29
N VAL A 18 2.87 -6.67 -0.01
CA VAL A 18 2.40 -6.94 1.36
C VAL A 18 3.46 -7.69 2.18
N SER A 19 4.21 -8.60 1.55
CA SER A 19 5.31 -9.30 2.23
C SER A 19 6.44 -8.34 2.63
N GLU A 20 6.75 -7.33 1.81
CA GLU A 20 7.70 -6.26 2.17
C GLU A 20 7.16 -5.41 3.33
N GLU A 21 5.87 -5.07 3.30
CA GLU A 21 5.24 -4.24 4.33
C GLU A 21 5.16 -4.91 5.70
N TRP A 22 4.89 -6.23 5.72
CA TRP A 22 4.60 -6.97 6.95
C TRP A 22 5.80 -7.70 7.54
N TYR A 23 6.72 -8.21 6.67
CA TYR A 23 7.77 -9.15 7.10
C TYR A 23 9.17 -8.75 6.68
N PHE A 24 9.40 -8.26 5.47
CA PHE A 24 10.74 -8.13 4.87
C PHE A 24 10.99 -6.71 4.30
N PRO A 25 11.25 -5.69 5.15
CA PRO A 25 11.60 -5.76 6.57
C PRO A 25 10.44 -5.58 7.55
N GLY A 26 9.21 -5.37 7.10
CA GLY A 26 8.06 -5.08 7.94
C GLY A 26 8.05 -3.68 8.55
N GLY A 27 6.96 -3.33 9.24
CA GLY A 27 6.85 -2.04 9.93
C GLY A 27 6.12 -0.95 9.13
N PHE A 28 5.42 -1.29 8.05
CA PHE A 28 4.62 -0.34 7.27
C PHE A 28 3.66 0.48 8.14
N HIS A 29 3.01 -0.15 9.11
CA HIS A 29 2.08 0.51 10.02
C HIS A 29 2.68 1.71 10.76
N VAL A 30 3.99 1.70 11.07
CA VAL A 30 4.65 2.83 11.73
C VAL A 30 4.63 4.07 10.84
N GLN A 31 5.02 3.93 9.56
CA GLN A 31 5.00 5.07 8.64
C GLN A 31 3.58 5.49 8.29
N TYR A 32 2.66 4.55 8.10
CA TYR A 32 1.26 4.84 7.81
C TYR A 32 0.60 5.60 8.96
N ASN A 33 0.68 5.08 10.18
CA ASN A 33 0.09 5.69 11.35
C ASN A 33 0.74 7.04 11.69
N THR A 34 2.06 7.18 11.49
CA THR A 34 2.76 8.47 11.61
C THR A 34 2.25 9.49 10.59
N MET A 35 2.05 9.09 9.34
CA MET A 35 1.50 9.97 8.29
C MET A 35 0.10 10.46 8.64
N ARG A 36 -0.70 9.65 9.35
CA ARG A 36 -2.03 9.98 9.85
C ARG A 36 -2.02 10.80 11.14
N GLY A 37 -0.84 11.17 11.67
CA GLY A 37 -0.69 11.97 12.89
C GLY A 37 -0.98 11.22 14.18
N SER A 38 -0.87 9.91 14.18
CA SER A 38 -1.15 9.07 15.35
C SER A 38 -0.16 9.30 16.48
N SER A 39 -0.69 9.28 17.72
CA SER A 39 0.08 9.13 18.97
C SER A 39 0.27 7.66 19.39
N ARG A 40 -0.36 6.70 18.68
CA ARG A 40 -0.36 5.26 18.97
C ARG A 40 0.00 4.49 17.70
N VAL A 41 1.24 4.65 17.24
CA VAL A 41 1.69 4.11 15.93
C VAL A 41 1.63 2.58 15.84
N ASP A 42 1.53 1.89 16.96
CA ASP A 42 1.37 0.43 17.04
C ASP A 42 -0.05 -0.06 16.71
N ARG A 43 -1.07 0.83 16.65
CA ARG A 43 -2.48 0.37 16.54
C ARG A 43 -3.49 1.35 15.94
N TYR A 44 -3.15 2.62 15.72
CA TYR A 44 -4.13 3.63 15.29
C TYR A 44 -3.57 4.55 14.20
N PRO A 45 -4.35 4.88 13.17
CA PRO A 45 -5.70 4.37 12.86
C PRO A 45 -5.69 2.93 12.30
N MET A 46 -4.53 2.42 11.90
CA MET A 46 -4.35 1.07 11.35
C MET A 46 -3.77 0.15 12.42
N ASP A 47 -4.52 -0.89 12.77
CA ASP A 47 -4.08 -2.04 13.56
C ASP A 47 -3.96 -3.27 12.68
N ARG A 48 -3.55 -4.42 13.23
CA ARG A 48 -3.41 -5.68 12.47
C ARG A 48 -4.71 -6.16 11.86
N LEU A 49 -5.85 -5.94 12.52
CA LEU A 49 -7.14 -6.39 12.01
C LEU A 49 -7.57 -5.54 10.82
N THR A 50 -7.45 -4.21 10.93
CA THR A 50 -7.75 -3.26 9.84
C THR A 50 -6.88 -3.54 8.62
N ASP A 51 -5.56 -3.70 8.83
CA ASP A 51 -4.59 -3.97 7.76
C ASP A 51 -4.85 -5.32 7.07
N SER A 52 -5.10 -6.39 7.86
CA SER A 52 -5.49 -7.69 7.31
C SER A 52 -6.78 -7.60 6.50
N THR A 53 -7.75 -6.82 6.94
CA THR A 53 -9.00 -6.60 6.21
C THR A 53 -8.75 -5.86 4.89
N THR A 54 -7.91 -4.84 4.89
CA THR A 54 -7.45 -4.11 3.69
C THR A 54 -6.88 -5.09 2.67
N VAL A 55 -5.94 -5.92 3.09
CA VAL A 55 -5.30 -6.91 2.20
C VAL A 55 -6.30 -7.94 1.69
N LEU A 56 -7.18 -8.47 2.55
CA LEU A 56 -8.20 -9.44 2.15
C LEU A 56 -9.18 -8.87 1.11
N VAL A 57 -9.61 -7.61 1.27
CA VAL A 57 -10.48 -6.93 0.29
C VAL A 57 -9.73 -6.73 -1.03
N ALA A 58 -8.48 -6.25 -1.00
CA ALA A 58 -7.66 -6.08 -2.20
C ALA A 58 -7.45 -7.41 -2.95
N MET A 59 -7.16 -8.50 -2.21
CA MET A 59 -7.02 -9.84 -2.77
C MET A 59 -8.33 -10.35 -3.38
N ALA A 60 -9.47 -10.14 -2.71
CA ALA A 60 -10.79 -10.53 -3.23
C ALA A 60 -11.12 -9.79 -4.53
N LEU A 61 -10.85 -8.47 -4.61
CA LEU A 61 -11.00 -7.69 -5.83
C LEU A 61 -10.11 -8.23 -6.95
N GLY A 62 -8.85 -8.55 -6.67
CA GLY A 62 -7.93 -9.15 -7.63
C GLY A 62 -8.45 -10.48 -8.19
N LEU A 63 -8.96 -11.37 -7.33
CA LEU A 63 -9.55 -12.65 -7.74
C LEU A 63 -10.79 -12.48 -8.65
N VAL A 64 -11.59 -11.43 -8.44
CA VAL A 64 -12.72 -11.09 -9.30
C VAL A 64 -12.25 -10.48 -10.62
N PHE A 65 -11.24 -9.63 -10.60
CA PHE A 65 -10.77 -8.91 -11.77
C PHE A 65 -10.01 -9.78 -12.77
N ILE A 66 -9.27 -10.80 -12.30
CA ILE A 66 -8.54 -11.71 -13.20
C ILE A 66 -9.45 -12.39 -14.24
N PRO A 67 -10.55 -13.05 -13.87
CA PRO A 67 -11.43 -13.69 -14.85
C PRO A 67 -12.22 -12.70 -15.72
N LEU A 68 -12.56 -11.53 -15.18
CA LEU A 68 -13.28 -10.50 -15.93
C LEU A 68 -12.41 -9.92 -17.05
N GLY A 69 -11.17 -9.53 -16.74
CA GLY A 69 -10.29 -8.88 -17.71
C GLY A 69 -10.79 -7.53 -18.19
N GLY A 70 -10.24 -7.08 -19.33
CA GLY A 70 -10.70 -5.88 -20.00
C GLY A 70 -9.93 -4.60 -19.64
N GLY A 71 -10.00 -3.64 -20.56
CA GLY A 71 -9.19 -2.43 -20.51
C GLY A 71 -9.48 -1.55 -19.30
N ILE A 72 -10.73 -1.39 -18.90
CA ILE A 72 -11.12 -0.59 -17.74
C ILE A 72 -10.48 -1.13 -16.46
N ILE A 73 -10.53 -2.46 -16.25
CA ILE A 73 -9.91 -3.09 -15.07
C ILE A 73 -8.39 -2.94 -15.10
N MET A 74 -7.79 -3.07 -16.27
CA MET A 74 -6.35 -2.89 -16.43
C MET A 74 -5.91 -1.46 -16.09
N ILE A 75 -6.66 -0.44 -16.52
CA ILE A 75 -6.40 0.97 -16.13
C ILE A 75 -6.67 1.16 -14.63
N ALA A 76 -7.66 0.50 -14.04
CA ALA A 76 -7.90 0.58 -12.60
C ALA A 76 -6.69 0.05 -11.80
N ILE A 77 -6.10 -1.04 -12.25
CA ILE A 77 -4.87 -1.60 -11.65
C ILE A 77 -3.68 -0.65 -11.82
N MET A 78 -3.53 -0.01 -12.98
CA MET A 78 -2.52 1.02 -13.19
C MET A 78 -2.69 2.18 -12.21
N ALA A 79 -3.93 2.66 -12.03
CA ALA A 79 -4.23 3.74 -11.09
C ALA A 79 -3.91 3.34 -9.64
N PHE A 80 -4.23 2.11 -9.24
CA PHE A 80 -3.85 1.55 -7.95
C PHE A 80 -2.32 1.48 -7.79
N ALA A 81 -1.61 0.95 -8.79
CA ALA A 81 -0.15 0.86 -8.76
C ALA A 81 0.52 2.25 -8.60
N LEU A 82 0.00 3.27 -9.29
CA LEU A 82 0.47 4.65 -9.12
C LEU A 82 0.13 5.21 -7.74
N PHE A 83 -1.03 4.88 -7.19
CA PHE A 83 -1.40 5.25 -5.81
C PHE A 83 -0.39 4.68 -4.80
N GLU A 84 0.03 3.42 -4.94
CA GLU A 84 1.06 2.82 -4.08
C GLU A 84 2.39 3.55 -4.19
N VAL A 85 2.85 3.84 -5.41
CA VAL A 85 4.10 4.60 -5.64
C VAL A 85 4.03 5.97 -4.96
N ILE A 86 2.94 6.71 -5.17
CA ILE A 86 2.75 8.05 -4.59
C ILE A 86 2.66 7.96 -3.07
N GLY A 87 1.87 7.03 -2.53
CA GLY A 87 1.67 6.82 -1.11
C GLY A 87 2.99 6.54 -0.38
N HIS A 88 3.75 5.56 -0.87
CA HIS A 88 5.07 5.21 -0.30
C HIS A 88 6.08 6.35 -0.42
N THR A 89 6.03 7.14 -1.51
CA THR A 89 6.87 8.34 -1.66
C THR A 89 6.55 9.37 -0.60
N LEU A 90 5.28 9.71 -0.42
CA LEU A 90 4.85 10.73 0.56
C LEU A 90 5.15 10.30 1.99
N MET A 91 4.85 9.05 2.34
CA MET A 91 5.20 8.48 3.65
C MET A 91 6.71 8.47 3.87
N GLY A 92 7.49 8.06 2.85
CA GLY A 92 8.94 8.05 2.90
C GLY A 92 9.54 9.43 3.11
N ILE A 93 9.04 10.46 2.40
CA ILE A 93 9.46 11.87 2.57
C ILE A 93 9.14 12.34 4.00
N ARG A 94 7.95 12.04 4.51
CA ARG A 94 7.55 12.39 5.87
C ARG A 94 8.50 11.77 6.89
N MET A 95 8.69 10.46 6.83
CA MET A 95 9.57 9.73 7.73
C MET A 95 11.03 10.18 7.61
N TYR A 96 11.50 10.54 6.41
CA TYR A 96 12.84 11.10 6.22
C TYR A 96 12.97 12.44 6.94
N ARG A 97 12.01 13.36 6.77
CA ARG A 97 12.05 14.67 7.44
C ARG A 97 12.05 14.55 8.96
N ASP A 98 11.22 13.66 9.50
CA ASP A 98 11.06 13.49 10.94
C ASP A 98 12.28 12.80 11.59
N LEU A 99 12.98 11.93 10.84
CA LEU A 99 14.04 11.06 11.37
C LEU A 99 15.45 11.36 10.81
N ALA A 100 15.61 12.37 9.94
CA ALA A 100 16.94 12.70 9.39
C ALA A 100 17.95 13.07 10.48
N ILE A 101 17.54 13.82 11.49
CA ILE A 101 18.37 14.17 12.66
C ILE A 101 18.72 12.95 13.52
N HIS A 102 17.99 11.85 13.38
CA HIS A 102 18.23 10.57 14.04
C HIS A 102 18.90 9.53 13.14
N GLY A 103 19.51 10.01 12.04
CA GLY A 103 20.36 9.19 11.17
C GLY A 103 19.65 8.48 10.01
N LYS A 104 18.37 8.79 9.72
CA LYS A 104 17.72 8.29 8.52
C LYS A 104 18.24 9.02 7.28
N LYS A 105 18.79 8.26 6.31
CA LYS A 105 19.50 8.82 5.14
C LYS A 105 18.70 8.82 3.85
N THR A 106 17.61 8.11 3.79
CA THR A 106 16.81 7.93 2.56
C THR A 106 15.32 7.99 2.84
N ILE A 107 14.51 8.18 1.80
CA ILE A 107 13.05 8.09 1.87
C ILE A 107 12.56 6.64 1.97
N TYR A 108 13.44 5.64 1.94
CA TYR A 108 13.04 4.24 2.03
C TYR A 108 12.22 3.95 3.29
N GLY A 109 11.19 3.16 3.10
CA GLY A 109 10.37 2.54 4.12
C GLY A 109 9.76 1.25 3.59
N PRO A 110 9.18 0.39 4.43
CA PRO A 110 8.54 -0.85 3.99
C PRO A 110 7.51 -0.61 2.88
N GLY A 111 7.53 -1.43 1.82
CA GLY A 111 6.72 -1.27 0.62
C GLY A 111 7.36 -0.41 -0.48
N THR A 112 8.39 0.39 -0.18
CA THR A 112 9.01 1.29 -1.16
C THR A 112 9.71 0.52 -2.29
N THR A 113 10.40 -0.58 -2.00
CA THR A 113 11.14 -1.34 -3.03
C THR A 113 10.20 -1.95 -4.04
N SER A 114 9.13 -2.59 -3.60
CA SER A 114 8.13 -3.19 -4.49
C SER A 114 7.26 -2.13 -5.18
N ALA A 115 7.00 -0.99 -4.55
CA ALA A 115 6.32 0.13 -5.21
C ALA A 115 7.12 0.63 -6.41
N TYR A 116 8.40 0.91 -6.26
CA TYR A 116 9.24 1.41 -7.35
C TYR A 116 9.76 0.32 -8.29
N GLY A 117 10.06 -0.87 -7.78
CA GLY A 117 10.65 -1.96 -8.55
C GLY A 117 9.63 -2.82 -9.29
N LEU A 118 8.38 -2.84 -8.86
CA LEU A 118 7.34 -3.70 -9.41
C LEU A 118 6.11 -2.93 -9.87
N TYR A 119 5.47 -2.12 -9.00
CA TYR A 119 4.26 -1.38 -9.36
C TYR A 119 4.51 -0.30 -10.41
N LEU A 120 5.59 0.49 -10.27
CA LEU A 120 5.89 1.53 -11.26
C LEU A 120 6.17 0.95 -12.65
N PRO A 121 7.02 -0.07 -12.85
CA PRO A 121 7.17 -0.72 -14.14
C PRO A 121 5.86 -1.31 -14.68
N LEU A 122 5.05 -1.95 -13.84
CA LEU A 122 3.75 -2.46 -14.25
C LEU A 122 2.84 -1.34 -14.76
N ALA A 123 2.76 -0.22 -14.03
CA ALA A 123 1.96 0.93 -14.44
C ALA A 123 2.40 1.47 -15.81
N ILE A 124 3.71 1.56 -16.05
CA ILE A 124 4.27 1.99 -17.35
C ILE A 124 3.90 1.00 -18.45
N ILE A 125 4.04 -0.31 -18.21
CA ILE A 125 3.68 -1.34 -19.18
C ILE A 125 2.20 -1.27 -19.53
N ILE A 126 1.32 -1.12 -18.53
CA ILE A 126 -0.12 -0.99 -18.77
C ILE A 126 -0.43 0.28 -19.56
N ALA A 127 0.18 1.41 -19.23
CA ALA A 127 -0.03 2.67 -19.96
C ALA A 127 0.39 2.52 -21.43
N CYS A 128 1.57 1.96 -21.70
CA CYS A 128 2.06 1.71 -23.05
C CYS A 128 1.14 0.75 -23.83
N TYR A 129 0.67 -0.31 -23.19
CA TYR A 129 -0.26 -1.25 -23.79
C TYR A 129 -1.60 -0.60 -24.13
N ALA A 130 -2.17 0.19 -23.21
CA ALA A 130 -3.42 0.91 -23.40
C ALA A 130 -3.35 1.90 -24.56
N VAL A 131 -2.24 2.64 -24.68
CA VAL A 131 -2.00 3.55 -25.81
C VAL A 131 -1.85 2.76 -27.11
N HIS A 132 -1.06 1.67 -27.12
CA HIS A 132 -0.83 0.85 -28.29
C HIS A 132 -2.12 0.20 -28.84
N THR A 133 -3.03 -0.20 -27.95
CA THR A 133 -4.32 -0.81 -28.34
C THR A 133 -5.40 0.20 -28.67
N GLY A 134 -5.11 1.51 -28.57
CA GLY A 134 -6.02 2.58 -28.93
C GLY A 134 -7.20 2.72 -27.96
N MET A 135 -6.97 2.49 -26.67
CA MET A 135 -8.03 2.66 -25.67
C MET A 135 -8.60 4.06 -25.68
N GLY A 136 -9.93 4.17 -25.67
CA GLY A 136 -10.65 5.43 -25.74
C GLY A 136 -10.59 6.22 -24.42
N VAL A 137 -10.78 7.55 -24.51
CA VAL A 137 -10.77 8.44 -23.34
C VAL A 137 -11.76 8.00 -22.25
N GLY A 138 -12.93 7.48 -22.66
CA GLY A 138 -13.93 6.96 -21.72
C GLY A 138 -13.42 5.79 -20.88
N GLU A 139 -12.65 4.87 -21.49
CA GLU A 139 -12.06 3.72 -20.79
C GLU A 139 -10.99 4.19 -19.78
N TRP A 140 -10.18 5.19 -20.14
CA TRP A 140 -9.21 5.82 -19.23
C TRP A 140 -9.91 6.44 -18.01
N ILE A 141 -10.95 7.26 -18.24
CA ILE A 141 -11.69 7.91 -17.15
C ILE A 141 -12.34 6.86 -16.25
N LEU A 142 -13.07 5.91 -16.84
CA LEU A 142 -13.76 4.86 -16.07
C LEU A 142 -12.78 3.98 -15.32
N GLY A 143 -11.65 3.62 -15.93
CA GLY A 143 -10.62 2.83 -15.26
C GLY A 143 -9.99 3.54 -14.09
N ILE A 144 -9.64 4.83 -14.22
CA ILE A 144 -9.11 5.64 -13.11
C ILE A 144 -10.15 5.74 -11.98
N LEU A 145 -11.42 6.02 -12.29
CA LEU A 145 -12.49 6.09 -11.28
C LEU A 145 -12.69 4.73 -10.59
N CYS A 146 -12.64 3.63 -11.34
CA CYS A 146 -12.68 2.29 -10.78
C CYS A 146 -11.50 2.02 -9.85
N GLY A 147 -10.28 2.40 -10.23
CA GLY A 147 -9.09 2.28 -9.38
C GLY A 147 -9.21 3.07 -8.08
N LEU A 148 -9.69 4.31 -8.14
CA LEU A 148 -9.97 5.12 -6.94
C LEU A 148 -11.05 4.50 -6.06
N ALA A 149 -12.10 3.93 -6.66
CA ALA A 149 -13.13 3.20 -5.92
C ALA A 149 -12.57 1.94 -5.24
N CYS A 150 -11.65 1.22 -5.87
CA CYS A 150 -10.95 0.08 -5.27
C CYS A 150 -10.08 0.50 -4.08
N VAL A 151 -9.34 1.61 -4.19
CA VAL A 151 -8.57 2.17 -3.07
C VAL A 151 -9.51 2.55 -1.92
N ALA A 152 -10.63 3.19 -2.22
CA ALA A 152 -11.62 3.53 -1.20
C ALA A 152 -12.19 2.28 -0.52
N ALA A 153 -12.55 1.26 -1.28
CA ALA A 153 -13.11 0.02 -0.76
C ALA A 153 -12.11 -0.81 0.05
N ALA A 154 -10.86 -0.90 -0.41
CA ALA A 154 -9.85 -1.73 0.22
C ALA A 154 -9.14 -1.05 1.39
N VAL A 155 -8.91 0.27 1.33
CA VAL A 155 -8.10 0.99 2.32
C VAL A 155 -8.94 1.92 3.17
N ILE A 156 -9.66 2.87 2.53
CA ILE A 156 -10.31 3.98 3.27
C ILE A 156 -11.50 3.47 4.10
N ILE A 157 -12.37 2.65 3.52
CA ILE A 157 -13.56 2.14 4.22
C ILE A 157 -13.17 1.26 5.40
N PRO A 158 -12.28 0.25 5.28
CA PRO A 158 -11.83 -0.52 6.44
C PRO A 158 -11.20 0.35 7.52
N GLU A 159 -10.33 1.31 7.17
CA GLU A 159 -9.74 2.22 8.16
C GLU A 159 -10.83 3.00 8.91
N LEU A 160 -11.74 3.66 8.21
CA LEU A 160 -12.79 4.46 8.83
C LEU A 160 -13.76 3.64 9.70
N ALA A 161 -14.07 2.42 9.27
CA ALA A 161 -15.01 1.54 9.97
C ALA A 161 -14.39 0.86 11.20
N MET A 162 -13.09 0.59 11.17
CA MET A 162 -12.44 -0.27 12.16
C MET A 162 -11.43 0.45 13.05
N ARG A 163 -11.06 1.72 12.75
CA ARG A 163 -10.09 2.48 13.55
C ARG A 163 -10.50 2.58 15.00
N ASN A 164 -9.60 2.19 15.91
CA ASN A 164 -9.82 2.21 17.34
C ASN A 164 -8.51 2.44 18.09
N GLU A 165 -8.40 3.54 18.84
CA GLU A 165 -7.20 3.85 19.63
C GLU A 165 -6.94 2.82 20.75
N ASN A 166 -7.97 2.11 21.20
CA ASN A 166 -7.90 1.06 22.20
C ASN A 166 -7.98 -0.35 21.58
N SER A 167 -7.61 -0.50 20.32
CA SER A 167 -7.65 -1.79 19.65
C SER A 167 -6.90 -2.88 20.42
N LEU A 168 -7.49 -4.07 20.45
CA LEU A 168 -6.91 -5.28 21.02
C LEU A 168 -5.94 -5.98 20.06
N TYR A 169 -5.75 -5.44 18.86
CA TYR A 169 -4.92 -6.02 17.79
C TYR A 169 -3.70 -5.14 17.44
N PRO A 170 -2.90 -4.69 18.43
CA PRO A 170 -1.72 -3.90 18.13
C PRO A 170 -0.70 -4.71 17.33
N TYR A 171 0.14 -4.03 16.57
CA TYR A 171 1.36 -4.61 16.04
C TYR A 171 2.35 -4.86 17.18
N THR A 172 3.11 -5.94 17.07
CA THR A 172 4.08 -6.36 18.09
C THR A 172 5.53 -6.12 17.67
N ASP A 173 5.77 -5.87 16.39
CA ASP A 173 7.09 -5.63 15.83
C ASP A 173 7.09 -4.37 14.95
N PRO A 174 7.92 -3.35 15.26
CA PRO A 174 8.06 -2.17 14.44
C PRO A 174 8.88 -2.38 13.15
N GLY A 175 9.39 -3.58 12.90
CA GLY A 175 10.13 -3.94 11.70
C GLY A 175 11.32 -3.02 11.43
N TYR A 176 11.37 -2.47 10.23
CA TYR A 176 12.40 -1.52 9.80
C TYR A 176 12.63 -0.38 10.78
N TYR A 177 11.57 0.10 11.45
CA TYR A 177 11.62 1.27 12.35
C TYR A 177 12.16 0.96 13.74
N ARG A 178 12.50 -0.30 14.07
CA ARG A 178 13.17 -0.67 15.33
C ARG A 178 14.47 0.11 15.55
N ARG A 179 15.15 0.49 14.47
CA ARG A 179 16.39 1.30 14.50
C ARG A 179 16.17 2.81 14.76
N TYR A 180 14.92 3.24 14.81
CA TYR A 180 14.53 4.64 15.03
C TYR A 180 13.52 4.73 16.18
N PRO A 181 13.96 4.63 17.46
CA PRO A 181 13.05 4.66 18.62
C PRO A 181 12.15 5.90 18.65
N GLU A 182 12.60 7.01 18.07
CA GLU A 182 11.84 8.26 17.98
C GLU A 182 10.58 8.13 17.13
N ALA A 183 10.57 7.21 16.17
CA ALA A 183 9.37 6.89 15.36
C ALA A 183 8.33 6.08 16.15
N LEU A 184 8.71 5.51 17.30
CA LEU A 184 7.89 4.56 18.05
C LEU A 184 7.16 5.21 19.24
N ARG A 185 7.02 6.53 19.23
CA ARG A 185 6.38 7.28 20.31
C ARG A 185 4.96 6.79 20.57
N GLY A 186 4.64 6.59 21.86
CA GLY A 186 3.32 6.14 22.31
C GLY A 186 3.00 4.67 22.01
N ALA A 187 3.89 3.95 21.35
CA ALA A 187 3.71 2.53 21.08
C ALA A 187 4.12 1.66 22.27
N ALA A 188 3.39 0.57 22.47
CA ALA A 188 3.67 -0.44 23.49
C ALA A 188 4.28 -1.69 22.87
N TYR A 189 5.37 -1.53 22.10
CA TYR A 189 6.09 -2.70 21.62
C TYR A 189 6.80 -3.40 22.77
N PRO A 190 6.78 -4.74 22.85
CA PRO A 190 7.64 -5.46 23.79
C PRO A 190 9.09 -5.16 23.45
N LEU A 191 9.76 -4.39 24.29
CA LEU A 191 11.11 -3.88 24.04
C LEU A 191 12.20 -4.95 24.15
N ASN A 192 11.89 -6.23 24.35
CA ASN A 192 12.88 -7.30 24.43
C ASN A 192 12.28 -8.67 24.06
N SER A 193 12.61 -9.14 22.95
CA SER A 193 12.76 -10.56 22.69
C SER A 193 13.83 -10.79 21.64
#